data_feb428b6ff29c3436aa5707b8c28d7b6
#
_entry.id   feb428b6ff29c3436aa5707b8c28d7b6
#
_cell.length_a   1.000
_cell.length_b   1.000
_cell.length_c   1.000
_cell.angle_alpha   90.00
_cell.angle_beta   90.00
_cell.angle_gamma   90.00
#
_symmetry.space_group_name_H-M   'P 1'
#
loop_
_entity.id
_entity.type
_entity.pdbx_description
1 polymer ?
#
loop_
_entity_poly.entity_id
_entity_poly.type
_entity_poly.pdbx_seq_one_letter_code
_entity_poly.pdbx_strand_id
1 'polypeptide(L)'
;MTLAAMLADLPRHCDVGAKRNAKGYQESWIGYKLHIDSADGEIPISCVLTSASVHDSQVAIPLATMTAARVTNLYDLMDSAYDVAEIKQHSRELNHVPIIDINPRATPGLKQELAQEARRQRLVGHRMAEQVRYGERSTAERVNGGLKDNHGGRTVRVRGPVKVMCHLMFGVFSFTALQLLRLVT
;
A
#
# COMPACT_ATOMS: atom_id res chain seq x y z
N MET A 1 20.62 6.73 2.98
CA MET A 1 20.13 6.78 4.39
C MET A 1 19.85 5.36 4.84
N THR A 2 20.13 4.99 6.10
CA THR A 2 19.84 3.64 6.61
C THR A 2 18.33 3.46 6.86
N LEU A 3 17.82 2.22 6.82
CA LEU A 3 16.42 1.93 7.14
C LEU A 3 16.02 2.47 8.53
N ALA A 4 16.89 2.30 9.53
CA ALA A 4 16.63 2.81 10.88
C ALA A 4 16.45 4.35 10.90
N ALA A 5 17.27 5.07 10.13
CA ALA A 5 17.16 6.52 10.02
C ALA A 5 15.87 6.93 9.27
N MET A 6 15.50 6.24 8.19
CA MET A 6 14.25 6.48 7.46
C MET A 6 13.03 6.28 8.37
N LEU A 7 13.01 5.19 9.15
CA LEU A 7 11.91 4.90 10.06
C LEU A 7 11.85 5.88 11.25
N ALA A 8 12.98 6.40 11.70
CA ALA A 8 13.05 7.39 12.79
C ALA A 8 12.53 8.76 12.36
N ASP A 9 12.70 9.11 11.08
CA ASP A 9 12.25 10.39 10.50
C ASP A 9 10.73 10.45 10.30
N LEU A 10 10.03 9.31 10.25
CA LEU A 10 8.60 9.26 10.07
C LEU A 10 7.84 9.76 11.33
N PRO A 11 6.92 10.74 11.17
CA PRO A 11 6.09 11.22 12.29
C PRO A 11 5.21 10.10 12.86
N ARG A 12 5.12 10.03 14.20
CA ARG A 12 4.32 9.03 14.93
C ARG A 12 3.43 9.64 16.00
N HIS A 13 3.10 10.92 15.92
CA HIS A 13 2.13 11.53 16.81
C HIS A 13 0.71 11.35 16.29
N CYS A 14 -0.28 11.44 17.19
CA CYS A 14 -1.69 11.44 16.81
C CYS A 14 -2.00 12.72 16.02
N ASP A 15 -2.59 12.58 14.83
CA ASP A 15 -2.80 13.69 13.90
C ASP A 15 -4.07 13.50 13.07
N VAL A 16 -4.43 14.49 12.27
CA VAL A 16 -5.59 14.48 11.39
C VAL A 16 -5.20 13.94 10.02
N GLY A 17 -5.79 12.80 9.64
CA GLY A 17 -5.75 12.29 8.29
C GLY A 17 -6.98 12.69 7.49
N ALA A 18 -6.83 12.82 6.18
CA ALA A 18 -7.93 13.08 5.26
C ALA A 18 -7.75 12.31 3.96
N LYS A 19 -8.86 11.79 3.42
CA LYS A 19 -8.90 11.17 2.09
C LYS A 19 -10.18 11.53 1.38
N ARG A 20 -10.20 11.44 0.06
CA ARG A 20 -11.43 11.48 -0.72
C ARG A 20 -11.93 10.05 -0.96
N ASN A 21 -13.19 9.80 -0.67
CA ASN A 21 -13.82 8.53 -0.98
C ASN A 21 -14.18 8.43 -2.48
N ALA A 22 -14.65 7.25 -2.92
CA ALA A 22 -15.03 7.00 -4.31
C ALA A 22 -16.14 7.92 -4.84
N LYS A 23 -16.96 8.50 -3.93
CA LYS A 23 -18.02 9.47 -4.27
C LYS A 23 -17.52 10.93 -4.32
N GLY A 24 -16.21 11.16 -4.06
CA GLY A 24 -15.59 12.48 -4.07
C GLY A 24 -15.71 13.27 -2.76
N TYR A 25 -16.38 12.73 -1.74
CA TYR A 25 -16.48 13.37 -0.42
C TYR A 25 -15.18 13.23 0.35
N GLN A 26 -14.81 14.27 1.08
CA GLN A 26 -13.68 14.24 1.99
C GLN A 26 -14.08 13.54 3.31
N GLU A 27 -13.36 12.49 3.64
CA GLU A 27 -13.42 11.82 4.94
C GLU A 27 -12.18 12.20 5.74
N SER A 28 -12.35 12.56 7.00
CA SER A 28 -11.25 12.85 7.92
C SER A 28 -11.36 11.99 9.18
N TRP A 29 -10.20 11.68 9.77
CA TRP A 29 -10.12 10.96 11.04
C TRP A 29 -8.95 11.51 11.87
N ILE A 30 -9.04 11.32 13.18
CA ILE A 30 -7.96 11.67 14.11
C ILE A 30 -7.29 10.37 14.56
N GLY A 31 -5.97 10.29 14.42
CA GLY A 31 -5.24 9.10 14.87
C GLY A 31 -3.96 8.82 14.10
N TYR A 32 -3.88 7.61 13.58
CA TYR A 32 -2.69 7.05 12.92
C TYR A 32 -3.08 6.42 11.60
N LYS A 33 -2.06 6.13 10.78
CA LYS A 33 -2.18 5.35 9.55
C LYS A 33 -1.25 4.14 9.65
N LEU A 34 -1.78 2.95 9.39
CA LEU A 34 -1.00 1.73 9.22
C LEU A 34 -0.75 1.53 7.73
N HIS A 35 0.51 1.51 7.35
CA HIS A 35 0.95 1.15 6.01
C HIS A 35 1.36 -0.32 6.04
N ILE A 36 0.92 -1.07 5.04
CA ILE A 36 1.13 -2.51 4.96
C ILE A 36 1.63 -2.85 3.57
N ASP A 37 2.67 -3.64 3.51
CA ASP A 37 3.09 -4.33 2.32
C ASP A 37 2.69 -5.80 2.43
N SER A 38 2.08 -6.34 1.36
CA SER A 38 1.51 -7.68 1.36
C SER A 38 1.94 -8.46 0.12
N ALA A 39 2.24 -9.74 0.33
CA ALA A 39 2.49 -10.69 -0.75
C ALA A 39 1.19 -11.26 -1.32
N ASP A 40 1.33 -12.03 -2.39
CA ASP A 40 0.27 -12.86 -2.96
C ASP A 40 -0.36 -13.75 -1.87
N GLY A 41 -1.64 -14.08 -2.01
CA GLY A 41 -2.38 -14.82 -0.98
C GLY A 41 -2.83 -13.98 0.21
N GLU A 42 -2.82 -12.65 0.10
CA GLU A 42 -3.24 -11.71 1.15
C GLU A 42 -2.39 -11.79 2.43
N ILE A 43 -1.09 -12.05 2.30
CA ILE A 43 -0.19 -12.19 3.44
C ILE A 43 0.53 -10.87 3.73
N PRO A 44 0.27 -10.18 4.87
CA PRO A 44 1.05 -9.04 5.31
C PRO A 44 2.51 -9.42 5.59
N ILE A 45 3.46 -8.72 4.98
CA ILE A 45 4.90 -8.98 5.14
C ILE A 45 5.55 -7.91 6.03
N SER A 46 5.25 -6.66 5.77
CA SER A 46 5.82 -5.52 6.49
C SER A 46 4.76 -4.49 6.84
N CYS A 47 4.92 -3.85 7.99
CA CYS A 47 3.98 -2.85 8.49
C CYS A 47 4.72 -1.68 9.13
N VAL A 48 4.25 -0.46 8.87
CA VAL A 48 4.74 0.78 9.49
C VAL A 48 3.56 1.62 9.96
N LEU A 49 3.60 2.08 11.22
CA LEU A 49 2.62 3.01 11.79
C LEU A 49 3.17 4.43 11.73
N THR A 50 2.38 5.34 11.21
CA THR A 50 2.70 6.77 11.13
C THR A 50 1.56 7.64 11.65
N SER A 51 1.80 8.94 11.76
CA SER A 51 0.74 9.94 11.91
C SER A 51 -0.24 9.85 10.75
N ALA A 52 -1.52 10.15 11.00
CA ALA A 52 -2.58 10.02 9.98
C ALA A 52 -2.37 10.93 8.75
N SER A 53 -1.64 12.05 8.91
CA SER A 53 -1.35 13.02 7.85
C SER A 53 -0.28 12.57 6.86
N VAL A 54 0.54 11.55 7.20
CA VAL A 54 1.65 11.09 6.35
C VAL A 54 1.12 10.51 5.04
N HIS A 55 1.66 10.99 3.93
CA HIS A 55 1.31 10.48 2.61
C HIS A 55 1.91 9.10 2.37
N ASP A 56 1.20 8.22 1.68
CA ASP A 56 1.62 6.82 1.50
C ASP A 56 2.96 6.70 0.76
N SER A 57 3.24 7.59 -0.19
CA SER A 57 4.52 7.62 -0.92
C SER A 57 5.74 7.89 -0.03
N GLN A 58 5.58 8.58 1.11
CA GLN A 58 6.68 8.86 2.04
C GLN A 58 7.15 7.59 2.78
N VAL A 59 6.29 6.58 2.85
CA VAL A 59 6.58 5.31 3.54
C VAL A 59 6.98 4.20 2.57
N ALA A 60 6.84 4.42 1.26
CA ALA A 60 7.08 3.39 0.24
C ALA A 60 8.48 2.80 0.32
N ILE A 61 9.51 3.64 0.32
CA ILE A 61 10.92 3.20 0.33
C ILE A 61 11.28 2.42 1.60
N PRO A 62 11.04 2.94 2.83
CA PRO A 62 11.34 2.16 4.04
C PRO A 62 10.52 0.86 4.13
N LEU A 63 9.26 0.87 3.68
CA LEU A 63 8.41 -0.32 3.69
C LEU A 63 8.90 -1.39 2.71
N ALA A 64 9.22 -1.01 1.46
CA ALA A 64 9.81 -1.91 0.46
C ALA A 64 11.17 -2.48 0.92
N THR A 65 12.00 -1.65 1.55
CA THR A 65 13.28 -2.10 2.13
C THR A 65 13.08 -3.15 3.23
N MET A 66 12.05 -2.97 4.08
CA MET A 66 11.70 -3.95 5.11
C MET A 66 11.21 -5.27 4.50
N THR A 67 10.43 -5.20 3.43
CA THR A 67 9.89 -6.37 2.73
C THR A 67 10.99 -7.14 2.03
N ALA A 68 11.87 -6.48 1.30
CA ALA A 68 13.00 -7.08 0.60
C ALA A 68 13.98 -7.81 1.53
N ALA A 69 14.07 -7.39 2.81
CA ALA A 69 14.87 -8.09 3.82
C ALA A 69 14.21 -9.39 4.34
N ARG A 70 12.94 -9.67 4.00
CA ARG A 70 12.15 -10.80 4.51
C ARG A 70 11.77 -11.80 3.44
N VAL A 71 11.43 -11.33 2.26
CA VAL A 71 10.97 -12.14 1.14
C VAL A 71 11.64 -11.68 -0.15
N THR A 72 11.71 -12.57 -1.13
CA THR A 72 12.12 -12.23 -2.50
C THR A 72 10.87 -12.03 -3.34
N ASN A 73 10.75 -10.88 -4.00
CA ASN A 73 9.68 -10.58 -4.93
C ASN A 73 10.24 -10.04 -6.25
N LEU A 74 9.48 -10.20 -7.32
CA LEU A 74 9.85 -9.71 -8.66
C LEU A 74 9.17 -8.40 -9.01
N TYR A 75 8.02 -8.10 -8.42
CA TYR A 75 7.17 -6.97 -8.79
C TYR A 75 6.79 -6.16 -7.55
N ASP A 76 6.79 -4.84 -7.70
CA ASP A 76 6.20 -3.91 -6.73
C ASP A 76 4.95 -3.28 -7.37
N LEU A 77 3.77 -3.66 -6.87
CA LEU A 77 2.48 -3.23 -7.40
C LEU A 77 1.94 -2.07 -6.55
N MET A 78 1.87 -0.88 -7.14
CA MET A 78 1.48 0.33 -6.41
C MET A 78 0.46 1.15 -7.21
N ASP A 79 -0.36 1.95 -6.52
CA ASP A 79 -1.28 2.86 -7.19
C ASP A 79 -0.59 4.16 -7.65
N SER A 80 -1.35 5.01 -8.32
CA SER A 80 -0.84 6.28 -8.86
C SER A 80 -0.36 7.29 -7.81
N ALA A 81 -0.63 7.07 -6.53
CA ALA A 81 -0.09 7.90 -5.45
C ALA A 81 1.42 7.67 -5.25
N TYR A 82 1.92 6.56 -5.73
CA TYR A 82 3.34 6.17 -5.67
C TYR A 82 4.09 6.44 -6.99
N ASP A 83 3.47 7.13 -7.96
CA ASP A 83 4.09 7.49 -9.24
C ASP A 83 5.14 8.60 -9.06
N VAL A 84 6.24 8.23 -8.44
CA VAL A 84 7.38 9.08 -8.08
C VAL A 84 8.67 8.43 -8.58
N ALA A 85 9.58 9.22 -9.16
CA ALA A 85 10.79 8.71 -9.79
C ALA A 85 11.69 7.96 -8.80
N GLU A 86 11.81 8.47 -7.57
CA GLU A 86 12.63 7.90 -6.51
C GLU A 86 12.12 6.52 -6.07
N ILE A 87 10.80 6.33 -6.01
CA ILE A 87 10.19 5.03 -5.66
C ILE A 87 10.47 4.02 -6.77
N LYS A 88 10.28 4.41 -8.04
CA LYS A 88 10.60 3.55 -9.19
C LYS A 88 12.07 3.17 -9.26
N GLN A 89 12.96 4.11 -8.96
CA GLN A 89 14.39 3.86 -8.91
C GLN A 89 14.74 2.88 -7.78
N HIS A 90 14.22 3.10 -6.58
CA HIS A 90 14.45 2.23 -5.43
C HIS A 90 13.99 0.78 -5.68
N SER A 91 12.82 0.60 -6.29
CA SER A 91 12.32 -0.72 -6.71
C SER A 91 13.31 -1.43 -7.63
N ARG A 92 13.85 -0.72 -8.65
CA ARG A 92 14.87 -1.27 -9.56
C ARG A 92 16.19 -1.58 -8.85
N GLU A 93 16.61 -0.78 -7.87
CA GLU A 93 17.80 -1.03 -7.05
C GLU A 93 17.65 -2.30 -6.20
N LEU A 94 16.42 -2.67 -5.83
CA LEU A 94 16.09 -3.95 -5.20
C LEU A 94 15.99 -5.11 -6.20
N ASN A 95 16.24 -4.89 -7.48
CA ASN A 95 16.03 -5.82 -8.59
C ASN A 95 14.55 -6.20 -8.80
N HIS A 96 13.62 -5.32 -8.43
CA HIS A 96 12.19 -5.52 -8.68
C HIS A 96 11.74 -4.74 -9.92
N VAL A 97 10.61 -5.15 -10.50
CA VAL A 97 9.93 -4.43 -11.58
C VAL A 97 8.81 -3.59 -10.97
N PRO A 98 8.93 -2.25 -10.95
CA PRO A 98 7.87 -1.39 -10.46
C PRO A 98 6.70 -1.35 -11.46
N ILE A 99 5.54 -1.82 -11.06
CA ILE A 99 4.28 -1.71 -11.80
C ILE A 99 3.40 -0.70 -11.07
N ILE A 100 3.53 0.54 -11.43
CA ILE A 100 2.90 1.69 -10.78
C ILE A 100 1.99 2.38 -11.78
N ASP A 101 0.73 2.60 -11.39
CA ASP A 101 -0.22 3.31 -12.23
C ASP A 101 0.22 4.76 -12.46
N ILE A 102 0.03 5.25 -13.67
CA ILE A 102 0.48 6.59 -14.03
C ILE A 102 -0.47 7.63 -13.41
N ASN A 103 0.10 8.64 -12.76
CA ASN A 103 -0.68 9.74 -12.21
C ASN A 103 -1.05 10.77 -13.30
N PRO A 104 -2.29 10.81 -13.77
CA PRO A 104 -2.67 11.68 -14.89
C PRO A 104 -2.77 13.17 -14.52
N ARG A 105 -2.56 13.51 -13.22
CA ARG A 105 -2.66 14.90 -12.76
C ARG A 105 -1.45 15.75 -13.11
N ALA A 106 -0.30 15.11 -13.33
CA ALA A 106 0.96 15.79 -13.60
C ALA A 106 1.08 16.33 -15.04
N THR A 107 0.34 15.75 -15.99
CA THR A 107 0.49 16.08 -17.42
C THR A 107 -0.88 16.38 -18.05
N PRO A 108 -1.09 17.61 -18.57
CA PRO A 108 -2.31 17.96 -19.28
C PRO A 108 -2.52 17.03 -20.50
N GLY A 109 -3.75 16.56 -20.69
CA GLY A 109 -4.11 15.66 -21.81
C GLY A 109 -3.85 14.17 -21.56
N LEU A 110 -2.93 13.79 -20.68
CA LEU A 110 -2.56 12.40 -20.41
C LEU A 110 -3.76 11.53 -20.02
N LYS A 111 -4.72 12.07 -19.27
CA LYS A 111 -5.95 11.35 -18.91
C LYS A 111 -6.76 10.93 -20.14
N GLN A 112 -6.81 11.78 -21.16
CA GLN A 112 -7.54 11.49 -22.41
C GLN A 112 -6.80 10.44 -23.24
N GLU A 113 -5.48 10.53 -23.30
CA GLU A 113 -4.61 9.56 -24.00
C GLU A 113 -4.73 8.16 -23.37
N LEU A 114 -4.64 8.06 -22.05
CA LEU A 114 -4.81 6.81 -21.32
C LEU A 114 -6.22 6.20 -21.52
N ALA A 115 -7.26 7.04 -21.54
CA ALA A 115 -8.62 6.59 -21.79
C ALA A 115 -8.80 6.06 -23.23
N GLN A 116 -8.18 6.72 -24.24
CA GLN A 116 -8.18 6.27 -25.62
C GLN A 116 -7.42 4.94 -25.78
N GLU A 117 -6.25 4.82 -25.16
CA GLU A 117 -5.45 3.59 -25.19
C GLU A 117 -6.21 2.42 -24.53
N ALA A 118 -6.81 2.63 -23.36
CA ALA A 118 -7.64 1.63 -22.71
C ALA A 118 -8.84 1.20 -23.58
N ARG A 119 -9.41 2.12 -24.36
CA ARG A 119 -10.48 1.79 -25.34
C ARG A 119 -9.95 0.93 -26.47
N ARG A 120 -8.79 1.29 -27.06
CA ARG A 120 -8.15 0.50 -28.14
C ARG A 120 -7.83 -0.92 -27.67
N GLN A 121 -7.24 -1.08 -26.49
CA GLN A 121 -6.90 -2.38 -25.90
C GLN A 121 -8.13 -3.26 -25.70
N ARG A 122 -9.25 -2.68 -25.23
CA ARG A 122 -10.53 -3.43 -25.10
C ARG A 122 -11.06 -3.91 -26.46
N LEU A 123 -10.94 -3.10 -27.51
CA LEU A 123 -11.42 -3.48 -28.85
C LEU A 123 -10.60 -4.64 -29.44
N VAL A 124 -9.29 -4.68 -29.17
CA VAL A 124 -8.41 -5.74 -29.67
C VAL A 124 -8.41 -6.97 -28.78
N GLY A 125 -8.98 -6.89 -27.56
CA GLY A 125 -8.99 -7.98 -26.57
C GLY A 125 -7.60 -8.31 -26.02
N HIS A 126 -6.60 -7.43 -26.23
CA HIS A 126 -5.24 -7.62 -25.77
C HIS A 126 -5.02 -6.93 -24.41
N ARG A 127 -4.37 -7.64 -23.49
CA ARG A 127 -3.87 -7.08 -22.24
C ARG A 127 -2.36 -7.32 -22.14
N MET A 128 -1.62 -6.29 -21.82
CA MET A 128 -0.20 -6.44 -21.52
C MET A 128 -0.02 -7.22 -20.22
N ALA A 129 1.07 -7.99 -20.12
CA ALA A 129 1.36 -8.80 -18.91
C ALA A 129 1.38 -7.95 -17.63
N GLU A 130 1.92 -6.73 -17.71
CA GLU A 130 1.92 -5.76 -16.60
C GLU A 130 0.51 -5.38 -16.14
N GLN A 131 -0.43 -5.20 -17.07
CA GLN A 131 -1.83 -4.86 -16.74
C GLN A 131 -2.55 -6.04 -16.08
N VAL A 132 -2.25 -7.26 -16.50
CA VAL A 132 -2.77 -8.47 -15.85
C VAL A 132 -2.22 -8.54 -14.43
N ARG A 133 -0.92 -8.35 -14.27
CA ARG A 133 -0.26 -8.40 -12.96
C ARG A 133 -0.73 -7.27 -12.05
N TYR A 134 -0.96 -6.08 -12.57
CA TYR A 134 -1.49 -4.94 -11.81
C TYR A 134 -2.84 -5.25 -11.14
N GLY A 135 -3.65 -6.14 -11.71
CA GLY A 135 -4.90 -6.60 -11.11
C GLY A 135 -4.74 -7.21 -9.71
N GLU A 136 -3.57 -7.81 -9.44
CA GLU A 136 -3.24 -8.40 -8.13
C GLU A 136 -3.11 -7.34 -7.01
N ARG A 137 -2.97 -6.05 -7.35
CA ARG A 137 -3.00 -4.95 -6.38
C ARG A 137 -4.26 -4.96 -5.50
N SER A 138 -5.37 -5.49 -6.01
CA SER A 138 -6.60 -5.66 -5.22
C SER A 138 -6.40 -6.50 -3.95
N THR A 139 -5.33 -7.31 -3.88
CA THR A 139 -4.90 -8.05 -2.69
C THR A 139 -4.65 -7.12 -1.51
N ALA A 140 -3.95 -6.01 -1.72
CA ALA A 140 -3.70 -5.02 -0.67
C ALA A 140 -5.00 -4.39 -0.14
N GLU A 141 -5.99 -4.18 -1.01
CA GLU A 141 -7.31 -3.67 -0.61
C GLU A 141 -8.08 -4.69 0.25
N ARG A 142 -8.00 -5.99 -0.10
CA ARG A 142 -8.62 -7.08 0.69
C ARG A 142 -7.94 -7.23 2.05
N VAL A 143 -6.60 -7.16 2.13
CA VAL A 143 -5.85 -7.16 3.39
C VAL A 143 -6.31 -6.00 4.28
N ASN A 144 -6.34 -4.78 3.74
CA ASN A 144 -6.76 -3.59 4.48
C ASN A 144 -8.24 -3.69 4.93
N GLY A 145 -9.12 -4.19 4.08
CA GLY A 145 -10.53 -4.44 4.41
C GLY A 145 -10.69 -5.46 5.53
N GLY A 146 -10.05 -6.63 5.39
CA GLY A 146 -10.09 -7.70 6.38
C GLY A 146 -9.56 -7.28 7.75
N LEU A 147 -8.46 -6.54 7.78
CA LEU A 147 -7.91 -6.00 9.04
C LEU A 147 -8.87 -5.01 9.70
N LYS A 148 -9.47 -4.12 8.93
CA LYS A 148 -10.44 -3.13 9.47
C LYS A 148 -11.71 -3.78 9.98
N ASP A 149 -12.28 -4.70 9.21
CA ASP A 149 -13.62 -5.19 9.46
C ASP A 149 -13.67 -6.36 10.45
N ASN A 150 -12.64 -7.23 10.44
CA ASN A 150 -12.65 -8.48 11.21
C ASN A 150 -11.55 -8.57 12.26
N HIS A 151 -10.50 -7.72 12.20
CA HIS A 151 -9.33 -7.85 13.09
C HIS A 151 -9.02 -6.56 13.87
N GLY A 152 -10.06 -5.77 14.18
CA GLY A 152 -9.96 -4.64 15.11
C GLY A 152 -9.30 -3.37 14.57
N GLY A 153 -8.97 -3.31 13.27
CA GLY A 153 -8.30 -2.16 12.68
C GLY A 153 -9.18 -0.91 12.55
N ARG A 154 -10.52 -1.08 12.54
CA ARG A 154 -11.46 0.05 12.42
C ARG A 154 -11.64 0.84 13.70
N THR A 155 -11.58 0.17 14.85
CA THR A 155 -11.83 0.80 16.16
C THR A 155 -10.71 0.46 17.13
N VAL A 156 -9.83 1.42 17.35
CA VAL A 156 -8.70 1.27 18.29
C VAL A 156 -9.05 1.94 19.60
N ARG A 157 -9.07 1.19 20.70
CA ARG A 157 -9.47 1.64 22.05
C ARG A 157 -8.28 2.00 22.96
N VAL A 158 -7.07 2.06 22.39
CA VAL A 158 -5.84 2.41 23.14
C VAL A 158 -5.27 3.73 22.60
N ARG A 159 -4.45 4.41 23.42
CA ARG A 159 -3.83 5.69 23.05
C ARG A 159 -2.30 5.59 23.01
N GLY A 160 -1.71 6.40 22.15
CA GLY A 160 -0.27 6.48 21.93
C GLY A 160 0.24 5.48 20.90
N PRO A 161 1.31 5.82 20.14
CA PRO A 161 1.74 5.06 18.96
C PRO A 161 2.14 3.62 19.31
N VAL A 162 2.80 3.41 20.43
CA VAL A 162 3.27 2.07 20.85
C VAL A 162 2.09 1.13 21.12
N LYS A 163 1.09 1.59 21.90
CA LYS A 163 -0.09 0.77 22.22
C LYS A 163 -0.97 0.54 20.99
N VAL A 164 -1.11 1.55 20.12
CA VAL A 164 -1.84 1.44 18.86
C VAL A 164 -1.16 0.43 17.94
N MET A 165 0.17 0.53 17.79
CA MET A 165 0.92 -0.45 16.99
C MET A 165 0.77 -1.86 17.54
N CYS A 166 0.89 -2.05 18.86
CA CYS A 166 0.70 -3.35 19.50
C CYS A 166 -0.69 -3.93 19.21
N HIS A 167 -1.75 -3.13 19.38
CA HIS A 167 -3.12 -3.54 19.08
C HIS A 167 -3.29 -3.98 17.61
N LEU A 168 -2.77 -3.18 16.68
CA LEU A 168 -2.86 -3.47 15.25
C LEU A 168 -2.04 -4.70 14.86
N MET A 169 -0.89 -4.93 15.50
CA MET A 169 -0.06 -6.12 15.25
C MET A 169 -0.74 -7.42 15.68
N PHE A 170 -1.53 -7.42 16.75
CA PHE A 170 -2.39 -8.58 17.08
C PHE A 170 -3.41 -8.86 15.98
N GLY A 171 -4.02 -7.82 15.39
CA GLY A 171 -4.91 -7.95 14.24
C GLY A 171 -4.18 -8.52 13.01
N VAL A 172 -3.01 -7.98 12.67
CA VAL A 172 -2.17 -8.47 11.58
C VAL A 172 -1.77 -9.93 11.79
N PHE A 173 -1.32 -10.29 12.99
CA PHE A 173 -0.96 -11.66 13.32
C PHE A 173 -2.13 -12.63 13.17
N SER A 174 -3.29 -12.29 13.73
CA SER A 174 -4.51 -13.09 13.60
C SER A 174 -4.96 -13.24 12.16
N PHE A 175 -4.92 -12.16 11.36
CA PHE A 175 -5.23 -12.18 9.95
C PHE A 175 -4.26 -13.09 9.17
N THR A 176 -2.96 -12.91 9.38
CA THR A 176 -1.91 -13.71 8.71
C THR A 176 -2.05 -15.19 9.03
N ALA A 177 -2.31 -15.56 10.30
CA ALA A 177 -2.51 -16.95 10.69
C ALA A 177 -3.71 -17.58 9.95
N LEU A 178 -4.81 -16.85 9.78
CA LEU A 178 -5.97 -17.33 9.02
C LEU A 178 -5.66 -17.48 7.52
N GLN A 179 -4.88 -16.57 6.93
CA GLN A 179 -4.49 -16.70 5.53
C GLN A 179 -3.58 -17.90 5.32
N LEU A 180 -2.60 -18.12 6.20
CA LEU A 180 -1.72 -19.29 6.13
C LEU A 180 -2.50 -20.61 6.26
N LEU A 181 -3.49 -20.68 7.16
CA LEU A 181 -4.37 -21.83 7.26
C LEU A 181 -5.10 -22.10 5.94
N ARG A 182 -5.63 -21.06 5.29
CA ARG A 182 -6.31 -21.21 3.99
C ARG A 182 -5.41 -21.69 2.85
N LEU A 183 -4.10 -21.45 2.94
CA LEU A 183 -3.14 -21.91 1.92
C LEU A 183 -2.74 -23.36 2.09
N VAL A 184 -2.91 -23.95 3.29
CA VAL A 184 -2.50 -25.33 3.58
C VAL A 184 -3.68 -26.30 3.71
N THR A 185 -4.92 -25.79 3.67
CA THR A 185 -6.18 -26.57 3.66
C THR A 185 -6.84 -26.54 2.30
#